data_f0d4a2dfaf75291d9c958afec7c6c4f0
#
_entry.id   f0d4a2dfaf75291d9c958afec7c6c4f0
#
_cell.length_a   1.000
_cell.length_b   1.000
_cell.length_c   1.000
_cell.angle_alpha   90.00
_cell.angle_beta   90.00
_cell.angle_gamma   90.00
#
_symmetry.space_group_name_H-M   'P 1'
#
loop_
_entity.id
_entity.type
_entity.pdbx_description
1 polymer ?
#
loop_
_entity_poly.entity_id
_entity_poly.type
_entity_poly.pdbx_seq_one_letter_code
_entity_poly.pdbx_strand_id
1 'polypeptide(L)'
;MFWFLLVSAVLGLLSTTNAASAYDIDTDSTLLYLYAHNVYRAGYNASQLTWSTDLASKAQQWASSCQFKHINSELGPYGENIAAGTGFFSIINAMEMFTQDQSSFNPLSPSFSDFTQVVWQSTTQLGCAMAQCGDIFPSSYGNALLHVCLYNPPGNIIGELQ
;
A
#
# COMPACT_ATOMS: atom_id res chain seq x y z
N MET A 1 -39.86 66.71 -2.87
CA MET A 1 -38.42 66.36 -2.95
C MET A 1 -38.26 64.99 -2.25
N PHE A 2 -38.45 63.91 -3.04
CA PHE A 2 -38.38 62.54 -2.55
C PHE A 2 -37.01 61.97 -2.89
N TRP A 3 -36.25 61.50 -1.88
CA TRP A 3 -34.96 60.86 -2.03
C TRP A 3 -35.20 59.36 -1.98
N PHE A 4 -34.97 58.66 -3.11
CA PHE A 4 -34.95 57.22 -3.18
C PHE A 4 -33.55 56.71 -2.78
N LEU A 5 -33.49 55.96 -1.68
CA LEU A 5 -32.32 55.18 -1.29
C LEU A 5 -32.36 53.83 -2.02
N LEU A 6 -31.43 53.64 -2.97
CA LEU A 6 -31.18 52.35 -3.61
C LEU A 6 -30.30 51.51 -2.66
N VAL A 7 -30.88 50.46 -2.12
CA VAL A 7 -30.15 49.41 -1.37
C VAL A 7 -29.71 48.38 -2.39
N SER A 8 -28.40 48.38 -2.73
CA SER A 8 -27.78 47.32 -3.55
C SER A 8 -27.50 46.11 -2.66
N ALA A 9 -28.27 45.03 -2.83
CA ALA A 9 -27.97 43.73 -2.25
C ALA A 9 -26.85 43.04 -3.06
N VAL A 10 -25.66 42.94 -2.48
CA VAL A 10 -24.59 42.13 -3.01
C VAL A 10 -24.83 40.67 -2.60
N LEU A 11 -25.30 39.85 -3.54
CA LEU A 11 -25.34 38.39 -3.36
C LEU A 11 -23.92 37.88 -3.45
N GLY A 12 -23.26 37.57 -2.33
CA GLY A 12 -22.02 36.82 -2.27
C GLY A 12 -22.28 35.36 -2.62
N LEU A 13 -21.82 34.93 -3.80
CA LEU A 13 -21.72 33.53 -4.17
C LEU A 13 -20.63 32.88 -3.30
N LEU A 14 -21.04 32.14 -2.28
CA LEU A 14 -20.18 31.24 -1.53
C LEU A 14 -19.84 30.04 -2.44
N SER A 15 -18.68 30.10 -3.08
CA SER A 15 -18.10 28.92 -3.74
C SER A 15 -17.62 27.95 -2.67
N THR A 16 -18.41 26.91 -2.40
CA THR A 16 -17.96 25.76 -1.63
C THR A 16 -17.02 24.94 -2.50
N THR A 17 -15.73 25.16 -2.36
CA THR A 17 -14.73 24.27 -2.94
C THR A 17 -14.75 22.96 -2.14
N ASN A 18 -15.21 21.89 -2.77
CA ASN A 18 -15.11 20.53 -2.22
C ASN A 18 -13.61 20.17 -2.10
N ALA A 19 -13.06 20.32 -0.91
CA ALA A 19 -11.71 19.85 -0.55
C ALA A 19 -11.67 18.35 -0.17
N ALA A 20 -12.74 17.60 -0.43
CA ALA A 20 -12.92 16.22 0.04
C ALA A 20 -12.16 15.16 -0.79
N SER A 21 -11.69 15.50 -2.03
CA SER A 21 -11.27 14.47 -2.99
C SER A 21 -9.87 13.87 -2.75
N ALA A 22 -8.93 14.60 -2.15
CA ALA A 22 -7.55 14.12 -1.98
C ALA A 22 -7.36 13.26 -0.70
N TYR A 23 -8.16 13.49 0.33
CA TYR A 23 -8.05 12.76 1.61
C TYR A 23 -8.68 11.36 1.52
N ASP A 24 -9.78 11.23 0.79
CA ASP A 24 -10.51 9.96 0.66
C ASP A 24 -9.71 8.90 -0.13
N ILE A 25 -8.93 9.30 -1.14
CA ILE A 25 -8.14 8.36 -1.96
C ILE A 25 -7.02 7.69 -1.15
N ASP A 26 -6.33 8.44 -0.29
CA ASP A 26 -5.24 7.92 0.54
C ASP A 26 -5.78 6.99 1.65
N THR A 27 -6.89 7.37 2.28
CA THR A 27 -7.58 6.56 3.28
C THR A 27 -8.10 5.26 2.67
N ASP A 28 -8.69 5.29 1.48
CA ASP A 28 -9.21 4.11 0.79
C ASP A 28 -8.10 3.12 0.43
N SER A 29 -6.95 3.61 -0.03
CA SER A 29 -5.78 2.78 -0.34
C SER A 29 -5.21 2.11 0.91
N THR A 30 -5.08 2.85 2.02
CA THR A 30 -4.65 2.33 3.32
C THR A 30 -5.56 1.21 3.81
N LEU A 31 -6.87 1.45 3.79
CA LEU A 31 -7.87 0.46 4.21
C LEU A 31 -7.84 -0.77 3.32
N LEU A 32 -7.66 -0.60 2.01
CA LEU A 32 -7.66 -1.72 1.08
C LEU A 32 -6.41 -2.61 1.25
N TYR A 33 -5.21 -2.03 1.40
CA TYR A 33 -4.01 -2.81 1.72
C TYR A 33 -4.17 -3.59 3.01
N LEU A 34 -4.60 -2.91 4.07
CA LEU A 34 -4.75 -3.52 5.39
C LEU A 34 -5.81 -4.63 5.40
N TYR A 35 -6.96 -4.37 4.78
CA TYR A 35 -8.04 -5.34 4.67
C TYR A 35 -7.60 -6.58 3.88
N ALA A 36 -6.98 -6.38 2.70
CA ALA A 36 -6.56 -7.48 1.85
C ALA A 36 -5.54 -8.40 2.56
N HIS A 37 -4.56 -7.84 3.27
CA HIS A 37 -3.64 -8.63 4.10
C HIS A 37 -4.36 -9.39 5.20
N ASN A 38 -5.25 -8.73 5.94
CA ASN A 38 -5.94 -9.32 7.08
C ASN A 38 -6.92 -10.44 6.67
N VAL A 39 -7.46 -10.40 5.46
CA VAL A 39 -8.27 -11.51 4.91
C VAL A 39 -7.41 -12.78 4.78
N TYR A 40 -6.23 -12.70 4.18
CA TYR A 40 -5.31 -13.86 4.10
C TYR A 40 -4.88 -14.33 5.48
N ARG A 41 -4.47 -13.42 6.36
CA ARG A 41 -4.01 -13.74 7.71
C ARG A 41 -5.06 -14.49 8.54
N ALA A 42 -6.34 -14.12 8.43
CA ALA A 42 -7.44 -14.81 9.09
C ALA A 42 -7.53 -16.28 8.67
N GLY A 43 -7.25 -16.60 7.40
CA GLY A 43 -7.23 -17.97 6.89
C GLY A 43 -6.07 -18.83 7.42
N TYR A 44 -5.02 -18.20 7.98
CA TYR A 44 -3.81 -18.84 8.48
C TYR A 44 -3.57 -18.63 9.97
N ASN A 45 -4.63 -18.26 10.69
CA ASN A 45 -4.62 -18.06 12.16
C ASN A 45 -3.57 -17.02 12.63
N ALA A 46 -3.16 -16.09 11.77
CA ALA A 46 -2.30 -14.99 12.12
C ALA A 46 -3.11 -13.80 12.65
N SER A 47 -2.60 -13.11 13.67
CA SER A 47 -3.24 -11.91 14.20
C SER A 47 -3.34 -10.81 13.15
N GLN A 48 -4.40 -9.99 13.21
CA GLN A 48 -4.56 -8.86 12.30
C GLN A 48 -3.40 -7.87 12.43
N LEU A 49 -2.95 -7.36 11.28
CA LEU A 49 -2.00 -6.26 11.21
C LEU A 49 -2.69 -4.93 11.54
N THR A 50 -1.91 -4.02 12.10
CA THR A 50 -2.27 -2.61 12.24
C THR A 50 -1.47 -1.75 11.27
N TRP A 51 -2.05 -0.62 10.84
CA TRP A 51 -1.34 0.29 9.93
C TRP A 51 -0.27 1.10 10.66
N SER A 52 0.90 1.22 10.02
CA SER A 52 2.00 2.06 10.46
C SER A 52 2.29 3.14 9.42
N THR A 53 2.05 4.40 9.77
CA THR A 53 2.34 5.55 8.91
C THR A 53 3.85 5.73 8.68
N ASP A 54 4.70 5.33 9.64
CA ASP A 54 6.15 5.33 9.47
C ASP A 54 6.59 4.34 8.39
N LEU A 55 6.08 3.09 8.44
CA LEU A 55 6.36 2.10 7.39
C LEU A 55 5.80 2.53 6.04
N ALA A 56 4.61 3.10 6.00
CA ALA A 56 4.01 3.60 4.76
C ALA A 56 4.84 4.73 4.14
N SER A 57 5.37 5.65 4.96
CA SER A 57 6.26 6.72 4.49
C SER A 57 7.56 6.18 3.89
N LYS A 58 8.15 5.16 4.52
CA LYS A 58 9.34 4.48 4.00
C LYS A 58 9.04 3.70 2.71
N ALA A 59 7.90 2.99 2.67
CA ALA A 59 7.43 2.31 1.47
C ALA A 59 7.22 3.31 0.31
N GLN A 60 6.66 4.50 0.60
CA GLN A 60 6.50 5.56 -0.40
C GLN A 60 7.83 6.09 -0.91
N GLN A 61 8.80 6.28 -0.02
CA GLN A 61 10.15 6.70 -0.40
C GLN A 61 10.76 5.70 -1.40
N TRP A 62 10.64 4.40 -1.13
CA TRP A 62 11.16 3.36 -2.02
C TRP A 62 10.37 3.26 -3.32
N ALA A 63 9.07 3.22 -3.27
CA ALA A 63 8.22 3.17 -4.45
C ALA A 63 8.51 4.35 -5.40
N SER A 64 8.67 5.56 -4.84
CA SER A 64 8.98 6.79 -5.61
C SER A 64 10.38 6.78 -6.24
N SER A 65 11.29 5.93 -5.76
CA SER A 65 12.60 5.73 -6.40
C SER A 65 12.52 4.93 -7.69
N CYS A 66 11.37 4.29 -7.97
CA CYS A 66 11.13 3.45 -9.13
C CYS A 66 12.12 2.30 -9.31
N GLN A 67 12.72 1.84 -8.21
CA GLN A 67 13.63 0.70 -8.23
C GLN A 67 12.86 -0.59 -7.93
N PHE A 68 12.62 -1.41 -8.96
CA PHE A 68 12.00 -2.72 -8.79
C PHE A 68 13.04 -3.75 -8.32
N LYS A 69 13.47 -3.60 -7.09
CA LYS A 69 14.39 -4.48 -6.37
C LYS A 69 14.13 -4.39 -4.86
N HIS A 70 14.57 -5.42 -4.12
CA HIS A 70 14.47 -5.39 -2.66
C HIS A 70 15.33 -4.28 -2.04
N ILE A 71 14.82 -3.69 -0.95
CA ILE A 71 15.42 -2.57 -0.21
C ILE A 71 16.73 -3.00 0.49
N ASN A 72 16.88 -4.30 0.80
CA ASN A 72 18.06 -4.86 1.50
C ASN A 72 18.43 -4.10 2.78
N SER A 73 17.43 -3.76 3.59
CA SER A 73 17.56 -3.04 4.87
C SER A 73 18.05 -1.58 4.78
N GLU A 74 18.10 -0.96 3.60
CA GLU A 74 18.47 0.46 3.44
C GLU A 74 17.56 1.41 4.24
N LEU A 75 16.29 1.04 4.45
CA LEU A 75 15.30 1.82 5.22
C LEU A 75 15.04 1.28 6.63
N GLY A 76 15.72 0.21 7.02
CA GLY A 76 15.59 -0.46 8.32
C GLY A 76 15.39 -1.98 8.20
N PRO A 77 15.41 -2.70 9.32
CA PRO A 77 15.29 -4.15 9.36
C PRO A 77 13.81 -4.57 9.27
N TYR A 78 13.18 -4.28 8.16
CA TYR A 78 11.77 -4.61 7.91
C TYR A 78 11.65 -5.79 6.96
N GLY A 79 10.55 -6.53 7.06
CA GLY A 79 10.11 -7.42 6.00
C GLY A 79 9.57 -6.60 4.83
N GLU A 80 9.58 -7.19 3.65
CA GLU A 80 9.21 -6.49 2.42
C GLU A 80 8.56 -7.43 1.43
N ASN A 81 7.49 -6.93 0.79
CA ASN A 81 6.96 -7.48 -0.46
C ASN A 81 6.91 -6.37 -1.50
N ILE A 82 7.26 -6.70 -2.74
CA ILE A 82 7.32 -5.75 -3.84
C ILE A 82 6.69 -6.37 -5.10
N ALA A 83 5.80 -5.61 -5.75
CA ALA A 83 5.17 -6.03 -7.00
C ALA A 83 5.07 -4.86 -7.99
N ALA A 84 5.18 -5.15 -9.27
CA ALA A 84 5.00 -4.14 -10.30
C ALA A 84 4.21 -4.71 -11.49
N GLY A 85 3.40 -3.87 -12.11
CA GLY A 85 2.65 -4.23 -13.31
C GLY A 85 2.27 -3.01 -14.14
N THR A 86 2.06 -3.22 -15.43
CA THR A 86 1.62 -2.19 -16.36
C THR A 86 0.10 -2.22 -16.58
N GLY A 87 -0.46 -1.13 -17.15
CA GLY A 87 -1.89 -1.00 -17.33
C GLY A 87 -2.63 -0.77 -16.02
N PHE A 88 -3.80 -1.39 -15.87
CA PHE A 88 -4.56 -1.32 -14.62
C PHE A 88 -4.02 -2.36 -13.62
N PHE A 89 -2.99 -1.99 -12.89
CA PHE A 89 -2.38 -2.83 -11.86
C PHE A 89 -2.74 -2.30 -10.46
N SER A 90 -3.81 -2.86 -9.89
CA SER A 90 -4.40 -2.41 -8.62
C SER A 90 -3.71 -3.02 -7.39
N ILE A 91 -4.08 -2.53 -6.20
CA ILE A 91 -3.69 -3.13 -4.91
C ILE A 91 -4.07 -4.62 -4.86
N ILE A 92 -5.22 -4.99 -5.41
CA ILE A 92 -5.66 -6.40 -5.43
C ILE A 92 -4.73 -7.24 -6.31
N ASN A 93 -4.32 -6.73 -7.49
CA ASN A 93 -3.34 -7.45 -8.33
C ASN A 93 -1.97 -7.60 -7.64
N ALA A 94 -1.52 -6.58 -6.90
CA ALA A 94 -0.30 -6.69 -6.10
C ALA A 94 -0.45 -7.77 -5.01
N MET A 95 -1.60 -7.84 -4.33
CA MET A 95 -1.89 -8.88 -3.34
C MET A 95 -1.95 -10.28 -3.97
N GLU A 96 -2.51 -10.43 -5.16
CA GLU A 96 -2.50 -11.70 -5.90
C GLU A 96 -1.05 -12.16 -6.18
N MET A 97 -0.15 -11.24 -6.53
CA MET A 97 1.27 -11.55 -6.70
C MET A 97 1.93 -11.94 -5.38
N PHE A 98 1.69 -11.20 -4.30
CA PHE A 98 2.24 -11.54 -2.97
C PHE A 98 1.74 -12.88 -2.45
N THR A 99 0.61 -13.37 -2.93
CA THR A 99 0.00 -14.60 -2.44
C THR A 99 0.00 -15.75 -3.45
N GLN A 100 0.68 -15.61 -4.58
CA GLN A 100 0.72 -16.62 -5.63
C GLN A 100 1.27 -17.98 -5.16
N ASP A 101 2.16 -17.98 -4.15
CA ASP A 101 2.78 -19.18 -3.60
C ASP A 101 1.95 -19.85 -2.49
N GLN A 102 0.72 -19.36 -2.23
CA GLN A 102 -0.17 -19.89 -1.19
C GLN A 102 -0.37 -21.40 -1.28
N SER A 103 -0.51 -21.95 -2.49
CA SER A 103 -0.73 -23.39 -2.71
C SER A 103 0.49 -24.25 -2.36
N SER A 104 1.68 -23.65 -2.31
CA SER A 104 2.95 -24.32 -1.98
C SER A 104 3.30 -24.21 -0.50
N PHE A 105 2.49 -23.51 0.29
CA PHE A 105 2.74 -23.30 1.71
C PHE A 105 2.64 -24.60 2.50
N ASN A 106 3.71 -24.92 3.22
CA ASN A 106 3.76 -26.05 4.15
C ASN A 106 4.34 -25.59 5.51
N PRO A 107 3.52 -25.49 6.57
CA PRO A 107 3.97 -25.02 7.87
C PRO A 107 5.02 -25.92 8.52
N LEU A 108 5.11 -27.20 8.10
CA LEU A 108 6.10 -28.17 8.62
C LEU A 108 7.45 -28.10 7.90
N SER A 109 7.50 -27.44 6.72
CA SER A 109 8.72 -27.25 5.93
C SER A 109 8.61 -25.91 5.20
N PRO A 110 8.70 -24.81 5.93
CA PRO A 110 8.47 -23.49 5.34
C PRO A 110 9.57 -23.14 4.33
N SER A 111 9.15 -22.72 3.14
CA SER A 111 9.98 -22.00 2.17
C SER A 111 9.59 -20.53 2.23
N PHE A 112 10.56 -19.65 2.39
CA PHE A 112 10.30 -18.22 2.47
C PHE A 112 9.81 -17.66 1.12
N SER A 113 8.75 -16.88 1.16
CA SER A 113 8.15 -16.25 -0.02
C SER A 113 7.41 -14.97 0.41
N ASP A 114 6.88 -14.22 -0.56
CA ASP A 114 6.00 -13.08 -0.28
C ASP A 114 4.76 -13.51 0.51
N PHE A 115 4.20 -14.69 0.19
CA PHE A 115 3.04 -15.23 0.91
C PHE A 115 3.35 -15.49 2.38
N THR A 116 4.50 -16.12 2.68
CA THR A 116 4.86 -16.40 4.08
C THR A 116 5.09 -15.12 4.89
N GLN A 117 5.59 -14.05 4.25
CA GLN A 117 5.65 -12.73 4.88
C GLN A 117 4.24 -12.17 5.18
N VAL A 118 3.28 -12.30 4.26
CA VAL A 118 1.89 -11.84 4.47
C VAL A 118 1.27 -12.50 5.70
N VAL A 119 1.48 -13.80 5.90
CA VAL A 119 0.86 -14.58 6.99
C VAL A 119 1.78 -14.78 8.21
N TRP A 120 2.94 -14.12 8.25
CA TRP A 120 3.93 -14.29 9.32
C TRP A 120 3.35 -13.94 10.69
N GLN A 121 3.40 -14.90 11.63
CA GLN A 121 2.69 -14.81 12.90
C GLN A 121 3.15 -13.64 13.77
N SER A 122 4.45 -13.40 13.87
CA SER A 122 5.01 -12.35 14.73
C SER A 122 4.94 -10.94 14.12
N THR A 123 4.62 -10.82 12.83
CA THR A 123 4.39 -9.50 12.20
C THR A 123 3.10 -8.88 12.71
N THR A 124 3.17 -7.62 13.16
CA THR A 124 2.03 -6.90 13.74
C THR A 124 1.69 -5.60 13.04
N GLN A 125 2.64 -5.05 12.25
CA GLN A 125 2.49 -3.76 11.59
C GLN A 125 2.72 -3.87 10.09
N LEU A 126 1.94 -3.08 9.35
CA LEU A 126 1.98 -2.97 7.89
C LEU A 126 2.04 -1.50 7.48
N GLY A 127 2.85 -1.18 6.49
CA GLY A 127 2.79 0.09 5.77
C GLY A 127 3.11 -0.12 4.31
N CYS A 128 2.20 0.27 3.43
CA CYS A 128 2.35 0.11 1.99
C CYS A 128 2.23 1.45 1.28
N ALA A 129 2.80 1.50 0.08
CA ALA A 129 2.64 2.60 -0.84
C ALA A 129 2.76 2.13 -2.28
N MET A 130 2.34 2.98 -3.22
CA MET A 130 2.53 2.74 -4.65
C MET A 130 3.01 4.00 -5.37
N ALA A 131 3.74 3.81 -6.46
CA ALA A 131 4.15 4.89 -7.35
C ALA A 131 4.06 4.48 -8.81
N GLN A 132 3.79 5.46 -9.69
CA GLN A 132 3.84 5.26 -11.13
C GLN A 132 5.27 5.46 -11.62
N CYS A 133 5.78 4.48 -12.36
CA CYS A 133 7.17 4.41 -12.82
C CYS A 133 7.26 4.15 -14.32
N GLY A 134 8.15 4.88 -15.01
CA GLY A 134 8.33 4.78 -16.46
C GLY A 134 9.30 3.70 -16.94
N ASP A 135 10.27 3.33 -16.07
CA ASP A 135 11.47 2.59 -16.50
C ASP A 135 11.59 1.17 -15.91
N ILE A 136 10.51 0.64 -15.30
CA ILE A 136 10.52 -0.74 -14.75
C ILE A 136 10.45 -1.78 -15.87
N PHE A 137 9.65 -1.52 -16.89
CA PHE A 137 9.46 -2.39 -18.06
C PHE A 137 9.77 -1.63 -19.35
N PRO A 138 9.96 -2.34 -20.49
CA PRO A 138 10.12 -1.69 -21.79
C PRO A 138 9.00 -0.67 -22.05
N SER A 139 9.35 0.48 -22.59
CA SER A 139 8.43 1.63 -22.80
C SER A 139 7.19 1.30 -23.64
N SER A 140 7.25 0.25 -24.45
CA SER A 140 6.12 -0.26 -25.24
C SER A 140 4.95 -0.76 -24.38
N TYR A 141 5.21 -1.10 -23.10
CA TYR A 141 4.18 -1.55 -22.14
C TYR A 141 3.56 -0.37 -21.36
N GLY A 142 4.07 0.84 -21.51
CA GLY A 142 3.65 2.03 -20.77
C GLY A 142 4.23 2.06 -19.35
N ASN A 143 3.72 2.98 -18.54
CA ASN A 143 4.15 3.11 -17.14
C ASN A 143 3.65 1.94 -16.29
N ALA A 144 4.49 1.52 -15.35
CA ALA A 144 4.15 0.54 -14.33
C ALA A 144 3.62 1.23 -13.06
N LEU A 145 2.77 0.55 -12.31
CA LEU A 145 2.53 0.82 -10.89
C LEU A 145 3.42 -0.12 -10.08
N LEU A 146 4.27 0.47 -9.24
CA LEU A 146 5.15 -0.22 -8.30
C LEU A 146 4.52 -0.17 -6.91
N HIS A 147 4.19 -1.31 -6.35
CA HIS A 147 3.66 -1.47 -5.00
C HIS A 147 4.77 -1.98 -4.08
N VAL A 148 4.93 -1.35 -2.93
CA VAL A 148 5.88 -1.72 -1.89
C VAL A 148 5.14 -1.83 -0.58
N CYS A 149 5.29 -2.95 0.13
CA CYS A 149 4.76 -3.17 1.47
C CYS A 149 5.89 -3.51 2.42
N LEU A 150 5.94 -2.83 3.56
CA LEU A 150 6.88 -3.08 4.64
C LEU A 150 6.17 -3.66 5.86
N TYR A 151 6.85 -4.58 6.54
CA TYR A 151 6.31 -5.35 7.67
C TYR A 151 7.21 -5.25 8.89
N ASN A 152 6.60 -5.10 10.07
CA ASN A 152 7.34 -5.04 11.33
C ASN A 152 6.61 -5.81 12.45
N PRO A 153 7.30 -6.69 13.19
CA PRO A 153 8.62 -7.26 12.90
C PRO A 153 8.69 -7.90 11.51
N PRO A 154 9.91 -8.04 10.94
CA PRO A 154 10.08 -8.74 9.68
C PRO A 154 9.67 -10.21 9.80
N GLY A 155 9.16 -10.78 8.72
CA GLY A 155 8.96 -12.20 8.59
C GLY A 155 10.13 -12.89 7.87
N ASN A 156 9.92 -14.15 7.51
CA ASN A 156 10.89 -14.95 6.77
C ASN A 156 12.25 -15.07 7.48
N ILE A 157 12.22 -15.24 8.82
CA ILE A 157 13.41 -15.36 9.65
C ILE A 157 13.75 -16.83 9.86
N ILE A 158 15.01 -17.19 9.55
CA ILE A 158 15.51 -18.56 9.73
C ILE A 158 15.46 -18.94 11.22
N GLY A 159 14.78 -20.04 11.52
CA GLY A 159 14.64 -20.57 12.89
C GLY A 159 13.42 -20.05 13.65
N GLU A 160 12.63 -19.16 13.08
CA GLU A 160 11.31 -18.79 13.59
C GLU A 160 10.20 -19.59 12.89
N LEU A 161 9.17 -19.97 13.66
CA LEU A 161 7.98 -20.62 13.12
C LEU A 161 7.03 -19.57 12.53
N GLN A 162 6.35 -19.97 11.46
CA GLN A 162 5.26 -19.21 10.85
C GLN A 162 3.96 -19.39 11.60
#